data_264887dfe691b09ac71e08cef6b7b774
#
_entry.id   264887dfe691b09ac71e08cef6b7b774
#
_cell.length_a   1.000
_cell.length_b   1.000
_cell.length_c   1.000
_cell.angle_alpha   90.00
_cell.angle_beta   90.00
_cell.angle_gamma   90.00
#
_symmetry.space_group_name_H-M   'P 1'
#
loop_
_entity.id
_entity.type
_entity.pdbx_description
1 polymer ?
#
loop_
_entity_poly.entity_id
_entity_poly.type
_entity_poly.pdbx_seq_one_letter_code
_entity_poly.pdbx_strand_id
1 'polypeptide(L)'
;ELIDACAKSRHAREIQVILAGKGPLEKKYRRLAEKLPNPIVMEFYEPARLLEILHMADLYVHTSDAEIEAMSCMEAFACGLVPVIADSPRSATPQFALDERSLFPAGDTDALAQRIDWWIEHPEERQAMERRYAEHARQYSLEESIRQTEEMFRQAIAEQRGAKA
;
A
#
# COMPACT_ATOMS: atom_id res chain seq x y z
N GLU A 1 12.35 7.17 4.11
CA GLU A 1 12.55 6.18 3.03
C GLU A 1 11.93 6.68 1.72
N LEU A 2 10.57 6.87 1.59
CA LEU A 2 9.93 7.25 0.33
C LEU A 2 10.55 8.51 -0.31
N ILE A 3 10.67 9.61 0.45
CA ILE A 3 11.28 10.87 -0.04
C ILE A 3 12.71 10.63 -0.54
N ASP A 4 13.48 9.78 0.15
CA ASP A 4 14.86 9.47 -0.25
C ASP A 4 14.89 8.63 -1.53
N ALA A 5 14.01 7.65 -1.63
CA ALA A 5 13.88 6.82 -2.82
C ALA A 5 13.45 7.64 -4.05
N CYS A 6 12.43 8.50 -3.92
CA CYS A 6 12.00 9.37 -5.01
C CYS A 6 13.11 10.35 -5.46
N ALA A 7 13.94 10.83 -4.52
CA ALA A 7 15.08 11.68 -4.87
C ALA A 7 16.20 10.92 -5.63
N LYS A 8 16.30 9.59 -5.44
CA LYS A 8 17.27 8.71 -6.11
C LYS A 8 16.74 8.13 -7.44
N SER A 9 15.44 8.19 -7.65
CA SER A 9 14.79 7.68 -8.85
C SER A 9 15.33 8.35 -10.10
N ARG A 10 15.49 7.59 -11.18
CA ARG A 10 15.82 8.11 -12.52
C ARG A 10 14.71 9.02 -13.06
N HIS A 11 13.49 8.81 -12.59
CA HIS A 11 12.29 9.55 -12.94
C HIS A 11 11.90 10.63 -11.91
N ALA A 12 12.82 11.04 -11.03
CA ALA A 12 12.53 11.98 -9.94
C ALA A 12 11.76 13.24 -10.39
N ARG A 13 12.00 13.73 -11.62
CA ARG A 13 11.32 14.91 -12.19
C ARG A 13 9.88 14.65 -12.63
N GLU A 14 9.52 13.39 -12.81
CA GLU A 14 8.18 12.96 -13.24
C GLU A 14 7.32 12.54 -12.05
N ILE A 15 7.94 12.31 -10.88
CA ILE A 15 7.26 11.83 -9.68
C ILE A 15 6.67 13.00 -8.90
N GLN A 16 5.35 12.95 -8.66
CA GLN A 16 4.67 13.78 -7.67
C GLN A 16 4.41 12.95 -6.42
N VAL A 17 5.02 13.32 -5.30
CA VAL A 17 4.81 12.64 -4.01
C VAL A 17 3.64 13.26 -3.27
N ILE A 18 2.70 12.42 -2.85
CA ILE A 18 1.57 12.78 -2.00
C ILE A 18 1.69 12.00 -0.69
N LEU A 19 1.75 12.69 0.43
CA LEU A 19 1.72 12.12 1.78
C LEU A 19 0.38 12.44 2.43
N ALA A 20 -0.55 11.49 2.36
CA ALA A 20 -1.88 11.63 2.93
C ALA A 20 -1.84 11.40 4.44
N GLY A 21 -1.88 12.47 5.23
CA GLY A 21 -1.89 12.37 6.68
C GLY A 21 -1.38 13.61 7.41
N LYS A 22 -1.53 13.59 8.72
CA LYS A 22 -0.99 14.59 9.65
C LYS A 22 -0.15 13.92 10.73
N GLY A 23 0.86 14.60 11.23
CA GLY A 23 1.65 14.08 12.35
C GLY A 23 2.71 15.07 12.84
N PRO A 24 3.30 14.79 14.01
CA PRO A 24 4.28 15.67 14.64
C PRO A 24 5.56 15.85 13.83
N LEU A 25 5.82 14.97 12.87
CA LEU A 25 7.01 14.99 12.02
C LEU A 25 6.81 15.77 10.70
N GLU A 26 5.66 16.41 10.48
CA GLU A 26 5.35 17.11 9.24
C GLU A 26 6.46 18.09 8.82
N LYS A 27 6.91 18.95 9.74
CA LYS A 27 7.99 19.91 9.45
C LYS A 27 9.29 19.23 9.01
N LYS A 28 9.62 18.09 9.63
CA LYS A 28 10.78 17.27 9.25
C LYS A 28 10.65 16.74 7.84
N TYR A 29 9.49 16.20 7.49
CA TYR A 29 9.27 15.63 6.15
C TYR A 29 9.22 16.70 5.06
N ARG A 30 8.62 17.87 5.32
CA ARG A 30 8.68 19.00 4.38
C ARG A 30 10.11 19.42 4.10
N ARG A 31 10.95 19.54 5.13
CA ARG A 31 12.38 19.86 4.97
C ARG A 31 13.14 18.75 4.20
N LEU A 32 12.87 17.49 4.50
CA LEU A 32 13.50 16.38 3.77
C LEU A 32 13.10 16.38 2.29
N ALA A 33 11.92 16.85 1.96
CA ALA A 33 11.40 16.89 0.61
C ALA A 33 11.91 18.07 -0.23
N GLU A 34 12.62 19.05 0.37
CA GLU A 34 13.25 20.16 -0.38
C GLU A 34 14.25 19.69 -1.44
N LYS A 35 14.76 18.45 -1.31
CA LYS A 35 15.65 17.83 -2.30
C LYS A 35 14.90 17.26 -3.52
N LEU A 36 13.59 17.12 -3.46
CA LEU A 36 12.79 16.61 -4.58
C LEU A 36 12.64 17.69 -5.65
N PRO A 37 12.67 17.33 -6.95
CA PRO A 37 12.41 18.27 -8.04
C PRO A 37 11.01 18.89 -7.99
N ASN A 38 10.01 18.10 -7.56
CA ASN A 38 8.63 18.54 -7.42
C ASN A 38 8.27 18.71 -5.94
N PRO A 39 7.60 19.81 -5.55
CA PRO A 39 7.14 20.00 -4.18
C PRO A 39 6.20 18.86 -3.75
N ILE A 40 6.36 18.36 -2.53
CA ILE A 40 5.44 17.36 -2.00
C ILE A 40 4.07 17.98 -1.68
N VAL A 41 3.01 17.22 -1.90
CA VAL A 41 1.71 17.47 -1.32
C VAL A 41 1.64 16.70 0.00
N MET A 42 1.37 17.41 1.10
CA MET A 42 1.23 16.79 2.42
C MET A 42 0.02 17.38 3.10
N GLU A 43 -1.05 16.61 3.14
CA GLU A 43 -2.36 17.02 3.62
C GLU A 43 -3.10 15.86 4.30
N PHE A 44 -4.02 16.20 5.18
CA PHE A 44 -5.02 15.26 5.67
C PHE A 44 -6.26 15.38 4.78
N TYR A 45 -6.74 14.26 4.29
CA TYR A 45 -7.92 14.18 3.44
C TYR A 45 -9.08 13.51 4.17
N GLU A 46 -10.27 14.07 4.01
CA GLU A 46 -11.50 13.37 4.35
C GLU A 46 -11.70 12.15 3.43
N PRO A 47 -12.43 11.10 3.87
CA PRO A 47 -12.49 9.83 3.14
C PRO A 47 -12.88 9.95 1.66
N ALA A 48 -13.87 10.78 1.34
CA ALA A 48 -14.28 10.97 -0.07
C ALA A 48 -13.17 11.57 -0.92
N ARG A 49 -12.43 12.55 -0.38
CA ARG A 49 -11.33 13.19 -1.09
C ARG A 49 -10.12 12.26 -1.18
N LEU A 50 -9.88 11.43 -0.16
CA LEU A 50 -8.82 10.42 -0.19
C LEU A 50 -9.04 9.43 -1.34
N LEU A 51 -10.28 8.97 -1.56
CA LEU A 51 -10.61 8.09 -2.70
C LEU A 51 -10.31 8.75 -4.05
N GLU A 52 -10.63 10.03 -4.20
CA GLU A 52 -10.28 10.77 -5.44
C GLU A 52 -8.76 10.81 -5.64
N ILE A 53 -7.99 11.06 -4.58
CA ILE A 53 -6.52 11.06 -4.65
C ILE A 53 -5.99 9.67 -5.02
N LEU A 54 -6.52 8.60 -4.43
CA LEU A 54 -6.13 7.23 -4.77
C LEU A 54 -6.42 6.92 -6.25
N HIS A 55 -7.57 7.32 -6.78
CA HIS A 55 -7.90 7.13 -8.20
C HIS A 55 -7.05 7.97 -9.17
N MET A 56 -6.38 9.01 -8.69
CA MET A 56 -5.48 9.85 -9.49
C MET A 56 -4.02 9.37 -9.43
N ALA A 57 -3.69 8.55 -8.45
CA ALA A 57 -2.33 8.07 -8.25
C ALA A 57 -2.00 6.93 -9.21
N ASP A 58 -0.71 6.74 -9.48
CA ASP A 58 -0.19 5.65 -10.31
C ASP A 58 0.35 4.48 -9.48
N LEU A 59 0.89 4.76 -8.31
CA LEU A 59 1.45 3.78 -7.39
C LEU A 59 1.10 4.12 -5.94
N TYR A 60 0.95 3.11 -5.12
CA TYR A 60 0.91 3.24 -3.68
C TYR A 60 2.21 2.70 -3.08
N VAL A 61 2.83 3.44 -2.15
CA VAL A 61 4.08 3.00 -1.51
C VAL A 61 3.89 2.88 -0.01
N HIS A 62 4.16 1.68 0.53
CA HIS A 62 4.04 1.36 1.94
C HIS A 62 5.42 1.06 2.53
N THR A 63 5.98 2.01 3.25
CA THR A 63 7.34 1.90 3.83
C THR A 63 7.35 1.52 5.30
N SER A 64 6.23 1.04 5.85
CA SER A 64 6.14 0.68 7.26
C SER A 64 6.94 -0.60 7.55
N ASP A 65 7.83 -0.52 8.52
CA ASP A 65 8.64 -1.66 8.98
C ASP A 65 7.90 -2.54 10.00
N ALA A 66 6.86 -2.02 10.63
CA ALA A 66 6.01 -2.77 11.57
C ALA A 66 4.54 -2.43 11.32
N GLU A 67 3.75 -3.42 10.97
CA GLU A 67 2.35 -3.25 10.62
C GLU A 67 1.54 -4.51 10.95
N ILE A 68 0.34 -4.33 11.51
CA ILE A 68 -0.56 -5.45 11.82
C ILE A 68 -1.45 -5.75 10.61
N GLU A 69 -2.09 -4.73 10.01
CA GLU A 69 -3.10 -4.93 8.97
C GLU A 69 -3.18 -3.73 8.00
N ALA A 70 -2.29 -3.03 7.69
CA ALA A 70 -2.19 -1.97 6.67
C ALA A 70 -3.49 -1.65 5.89
N MET A 71 -4.53 -1.17 6.57
CA MET A 71 -5.82 -0.78 5.96
C MET A 71 -5.63 0.14 4.76
N SER A 72 -4.72 1.10 4.87
CA SER A 72 -4.39 2.03 3.78
C SER A 72 -3.83 1.33 2.55
N CYS A 73 -3.14 0.20 2.71
CA CYS A 73 -2.68 -0.61 1.59
C CYS A 73 -3.87 -1.31 0.91
N MET A 74 -4.80 -1.85 1.70
CA MET A 74 -6.02 -2.47 1.17
C MET A 74 -6.89 -1.45 0.43
N GLU A 75 -7.08 -0.26 0.97
CA GLU A 75 -7.79 0.84 0.29
C GLU A 75 -7.14 1.20 -1.04
N ALA A 76 -5.81 1.28 -1.09
CA ALA A 76 -5.08 1.62 -2.30
C ALA A 76 -5.25 0.55 -3.39
N PHE A 77 -5.04 -0.74 -3.08
CA PHE A 77 -5.20 -1.77 -4.10
C PHE A 77 -6.68 -2.04 -4.44
N ALA A 78 -7.63 -1.72 -3.56
CA ALA A 78 -9.05 -1.72 -3.90
C ALA A 78 -9.40 -0.65 -4.94
N CYS A 79 -8.67 0.46 -4.96
CA CYS A 79 -8.73 1.46 -6.03
C CYS A 79 -7.95 1.06 -7.29
N GLY A 80 -7.35 -0.13 -7.32
CA GLY A 80 -6.58 -0.63 -8.45
C GLY A 80 -5.10 -0.24 -8.43
N LEU A 81 -4.61 0.45 -7.41
CA LEU A 81 -3.19 0.82 -7.35
C LEU A 81 -2.29 -0.39 -7.11
N VAL A 82 -1.17 -0.44 -7.82
CA VAL A 82 -0.10 -1.40 -7.50
C VAL A 82 0.64 -0.92 -6.25
N PRO A 83 0.65 -1.70 -5.16
CA PRO A 83 1.41 -1.34 -3.98
C PRO A 83 2.88 -1.73 -4.12
N VAL A 84 3.77 -0.86 -3.66
CA VAL A 84 5.19 -1.15 -3.45
C VAL A 84 5.43 -1.18 -1.94
N ILE A 85 5.77 -2.34 -1.40
CA ILE A 85 5.67 -2.67 0.02
C ILE A 85 7.04 -3.01 0.59
N ALA A 86 7.35 -2.47 1.77
CA ALA A 86 8.53 -2.87 2.54
C ALA A 86 8.38 -4.31 3.04
N ASP A 87 9.29 -5.18 2.61
CA ASP A 87 9.38 -6.56 3.10
C ASP A 87 10.09 -6.58 4.45
N SER A 88 9.30 -6.68 5.50
CA SER A 88 9.77 -6.73 6.89
C SER A 88 9.14 -7.90 7.63
N PRO A 89 9.93 -8.66 8.42
CA PRO A 89 9.40 -9.75 9.26
C PRO A 89 8.49 -9.25 10.40
N ARG A 90 8.43 -7.94 10.62
CA ARG A 90 7.56 -7.29 11.62
C ARG A 90 6.28 -6.73 11.03
N SER A 91 6.05 -6.93 9.74
CA SER A 91 4.89 -6.41 9.02
C SER A 91 4.08 -7.54 8.40
N ALA A 92 2.76 -7.48 8.52
CA ALA A 92 1.86 -8.37 7.80
C ALA A 92 1.59 -7.91 6.35
N THR A 93 1.99 -6.69 5.98
CA THR A 93 1.68 -6.08 4.69
C THR A 93 2.27 -6.82 3.49
N PRO A 94 3.47 -7.46 3.56
CA PRO A 94 4.02 -8.21 2.43
C PRO A 94 3.11 -9.31 1.87
N GLN A 95 2.18 -9.86 2.68
CA GLN A 95 1.18 -10.84 2.22
C GLN A 95 0.27 -10.31 1.10
N PHE A 96 0.13 -8.99 0.96
CA PHE A 96 -0.69 -8.37 -0.08
C PHE A 96 0.04 -8.25 -1.42
N ALA A 97 1.33 -8.53 -1.48
CA ALA A 97 2.07 -8.46 -2.74
C ALA A 97 1.69 -9.63 -3.66
N LEU A 98 1.10 -9.33 -4.81
CA LEU A 98 0.77 -10.32 -5.85
C LEU A 98 1.95 -10.61 -6.79
N ASP A 99 3.04 -9.87 -6.64
CA ASP A 99 4.24 -9.98 -7.47
C ASP A 99 5.46 -9.53 -6.65
N GLU A 100 6.59 -10.22 -6.79
CA GLU A 100 7.83 -9.91 -6.07
C GLU A 100 8.37 -8.51 -6.40
N ARG A 101 8.01 -7.97 -7.57
CA ARG A 101 8.36 -6.61 -7.98
C ARG A 101 7.67 -5.53 -7.15
N SER A 102 6.63 -5.91 -6.42
CA SER A 102 5.98 -5.04 -5.42
C SER A 102 6.69 -5.03 -4.07
N LEU A 103 7.73 -5.84 -3.87
CA LEU A 103 8.46 -5.92 -2.61
C LEU A 103 9.85 -5.27 -2.71
N PHE A 104 10.26 -4.62 -1.62
CA PHE A 104 11.63 -4.13 -1.43
C PHE A 104 12.07 -4.38 0.02
N PRO A 105 13.37 -4.64 0.31
CA PRO A 105 13.86 -4.82 1.67
C PRO A 105 13.59 -3.58 2.53
N ALA A 106 12.97 -3.74 3.70
CA ALA A 106 12.67 -2.62 4.60
C ALA A 106 13.93 -1.82 4.92
N GLY A 107 13.87 -0.50 4.80
CA GLY A 107 14.99 0.42 4.99
C GLY A 107 15.88 0.66 3.77
N ASP A 108 15.79 -0.16 2.74
CA ASP A 108 16.59 -0.02 1.52
C ASP A 108 15.95 0.96 0.53
N THR A 109 16.39 2.21 0.58
CA THR A 109 15.88 3.28 -0.28
C THR A 109 16.35 3.16 -1.73
N ASP A 110 17.44 2.46 -2.00
CA ASP A 110 17.91 2.22 -3.38
C ASP A 110 17.08 1.13 -4.04
N ALA A 111 16.77 0.05 -3.32
CA ALA A 111 15.84 -0.97 -3.78
C ALA A 111 14.43 -0.39 -4.02
N LEU A 112 13.94 0.45 -3.10
CA LEU A 112 12.64 1.13 -3.29
C LEU A 112 12.64 2.01 -4.54
N ALA A 113 13.69 2.80 -4.79
CA ALA A 113 13.81 3.61 -5.99
C ALA A 113 13.76 2.75 -7.26
N GLN A 114 14.48 1.62 -7.28
CA GLN A 114 14.47 0.67 -8.40
C GLN A 114 13.08 0.07 -8.65
N ARG A 115 12.30 -0.24 -7.61
CA ARG A 115 10.93 -0.74 -7.75
C ARG A 115 10.00 0.32 -8.32
N ILE A 116 10.09 1.57 -7.84
CA ILE A 116 9.33 2.70 -8.37
C ILE A 116 9.68 2.91 -9.86
N ASP A 117 10.97 2.98 -10.19
CA ASP A 117 11.44 3.14 -11.57
C ASP A 117 10.90 2.04 -12.47
N TRP A 118 10.96 0.79 -12.00
CA TRP A 118 10.48 -0.33 -12.78
C TRP A 118 9.01 -0.20 -13.15
N TRP A 119 8.13 0.15 -12.19
CA TRP A 119 6.69 0.32 -12.45
C TRP A 119 6.38 1.53 -13.34
N ILE A 120 7.21 2.58 -13.31
CA ILE A 120 7.10 3.73 -14.21
C ILE A 120 7.46 3.32 -15.64
N GLU A 121 8.52 2.54 -15.81
CA GLU A 121 9.05 2.12 -17.10
C GLU A 121 8.24 1.00 -17.79
N HIS A 122 7.36 0.33 -17.04
CA HIS A 122 6.57 -0.80 -17.53
C HIS A 122 5.06 -0.55 -17.34
N PRO A 123 4.49 0.46 -18.03
CA PRO A 123 3.09 0.86 -17.84
C PRO A 123 2.08 -0.23 -18.23
N GLU A 124 2.38 -1.10 -19.19
CA GLU A 124 1.49 -2.18 -19.61
C GLU A 124 1.39 -3.25 -18.51
N GLU A 125 2.52 -3.63 -17.93
CA GLU A 125 2.58 -4.58 -16.82
C GLU A 125 1.92 -3.98 -15.56
N ARG A 126 2.14 -2.69 -15.32
CA ARG A 126 1.47 -1.97 -14.23
C ARG A 126 -0.05 -2.04 -14.40
N GLN A 127 -0.60 -1.68 -15.57
CA GLN A 127 -2.02 -1.75 -15.85
C GLN A 127 -2.60 -3.16 -15.73
N ALA A 128 -1.83 -4.17 -16.15
CA ALA A 128 -2.25 -5.56 -15.98
C ALA A 128 -2.32 -5.93 -14.49
N MET A 129 -1.38 -5.44 -13.69
CA MET A 129 -1.33 -5.69 -12.25
C MET A 129 -2.41 -4.90 -11.50
N GLU A 130 -2.71 -3.66 -11.89
CA GLU A 130 -3.81 -2.85 -11.37
C GLU A 130 -5.15 -3.60 -11.41
N ARG A 131 -5.46 -4.22 -12.55
CA ARG A 131 -6.66 -5.06 -12.70
C ARG A 131 -6.66 -6.27 -11.76
N ARG A 132 -5.50 -6.91 -11.58
CA ARG A 132 -5.36 -8.06 -10.66
C ARG A 132 -5.54 -7.64 -9.21
N TYR A 133 -5.01 -6.50 -8.81
CA TYR A 133 -5.18 -5.95 -7.47
C TYR A 133 -6.63 -5.56 -7.19
N ALA A 134 -7.30 -4.90 -8.12
CA ALA A 134 -8.72 -4.58 -8.00
C ALA A 134 -9.60 -5.83 -7.85
N GLU A 135 -9.29 -6.91 -8.58
CA GLU A 135 -9.98 -8.20 -8.41
C GLU A 135 -9.66 -8.85 -7.06
N HIS A 136 -8.39 -8.85 -6.68
CA HIS A 136 -7.94 -9.40 -5.40
C HIS A 136 -8.60 -8.70 -4.20
N ALA A 137 -8.84 -7.39 -4.30
CA ALA A 137 -9.49 -6.61 -3.25
C ALA A 137 -10.88 -7.12 -2.87
N ARG A 138 -11.61 -7.76 -3.79
CA ARG A 138 -12.98 -8.22 -3.55
C ARG A 138 -13.11 -9.21 -2.40
N GLN A 139 -12.07 -10.00 -2.14
CA GLN A 139 -12.06 -10.93 -1.01
C GLN A 139 -12.02 -10.25 0.36
N TYR A 140 -11.67 -8.96 0.41
CA TYR A 140 -11.63 -8.15 1.63
C TYR A 140 -12.88 -7.28 1.78
N SER A 141 -13.94 -7.52 1.00
CA SER A 141 -15.20 -6.79 1.16
C SER A 141 -15.83 -7.07 2.52
N LEU A 142 -16.60 -6.10 3.02
CA LEU A 142 -17.30 -6.25 4.29
C LEU A 142 -18.25 -7.46 4.27
N GLU A 143 -18.96 -7.67 3.17
CA GLU A 143 -19.88 -8.80 2.99
C GLU A 143 -19.14 -10.14 3.11
N GLU A 144 -18.00 -10.27 2.44
CA GLU A 144 -17.22 -11.51 2.48
C GLU A 144 -16.61 -11.73 3.88
N SER A 145 -16.14 -10.68 4.54
CA SER A 145 -15.62 -10.74 5.91
C SER A 145 -16.69 -11.17 6.92
N ILE A 146 -17.92 -10.66 6.79
CA ILE A 146 -19.05 -11.07 7.61
C ILE A 146 -19.38 -12.54 7.35
N ARG A 147 -19.48 -12.96 6.08
CA ARG A 147 -19.78 -14.35 5.72
C ARG A 147 -18.75 -15.34 6.31
N GLN A 148 -17.47 -15.03 6.21
CA GLN A 148 -16.40 -15.86 6.77
C GLN A 148 -16.47 -15.91 8.30
N THR A 149 -16.77 -14.80 8.94
CA THR A 149 -16.93 -14.73 10.39
C THR A 149 -18.12 -15.57 10.87
N GLU A 150 -19.25 -15.50 10.20
CA GLU A 150 -20.41 -16.35 10.52
C GLU A 150 -20.08 -17.84 10.36
N GLU A 151 -19.39 -18.22 9.29
CA GLU A 151 -18.99 -19.60 9.05
C GLU A 151 -18.06 -20.10 10.16
N MET A 152 -17.06 -19.31 10.56
CA MET A 152 -16.16 -19.63 11.66
C MET A 152 -16.93 -19.87 12.98
N PHE A 153 -17.92 -19.02 13.30
CA PHE A 153 -18.73 -19.22 14.49
C PHE A 153 -19.60 -20.48 14.42
N ARG A 154 -20.17 -20.78 13.26
CA ARG A 154 -20.97 -22.02 13.06
C ARG A 154 -20.11 -23.27 13.24
N GLN A 155 -18.88 -23.27 12.71
CA GLN A 155 -17.95 -24.37 12.88
C GLN A 155 -17.55 -24.55 14.36
N ALA A 156 -17.16 -23.49 15.05
CA ALA A 156 -16.81 -23.55 16.48
C ALA A 156 -17.96 -24.08 17.35
N ILE A 157 -19.20 -23.69 17.07
CA ILE A 157 -20.38 -24.19 17.78
C ILE A 157 -20.60 -25.68 17.51
N ALA A 158 -20.43 -26.13 16.26
CA ALA A 158 -20.59 -27.53 15.89
C ALA A 158 -19.54 -28.43 16.57
N GLU A 159 -18.29 -28.01 16.56
CA GLU A 159 -17.19 -28.71 17.25
C GLU A 159 -17.43 -28.85 18.76
N GLN A 160 -17.89 -27.77 19.42
CA GLN A 160 -18.18 -27.79 20.84
C GLN A 160 -19.36 -28.68 21.19
N ARG A 161 -20.35 -28.83 20.31
CA ARG A 161 -21.48 -29.76 20.49
C ARG A 161 -21.07 -31.20 20.25
N GLY A 162 -20.22 -31.47 19.23
CA GLY A 162 -19.68 -32.80 18.98
C GLY A 162 -18.73 -33.33 20.04
N ALA A 163 -18.00 -32.44 20.72
CA ALA A 163 -17.10 -32.80 21.82
C ALA A 163 -17.83 -33.12 23.16
N LYS A 164 -19.14 -32.80 23.25
CA LYS A 164 -19.98 -33.08 24.43
C LYS A 164 -20.90 -34.31 24.28
N ALA A 165 -20.87 -34.95 23.11
CA ALA A 165 -21.60 -36.17 22.81
C ALA A 165 -20.68 -37.39 22.87
#